data_00f90956ce6d35815646ea8e744264e7
#
_entry.id   00f90956ce6d35815646ea8e744264e7
#
_cell.length_a   1.000
_cell.length_b   1.000
_cell.length_c   1.000
_cell.angle_alpha   90.00
_cell.angle_beta   90.00
_cell.angle_gamma   90.00
#
_symmetry.space_group_name_H-M   'P 1'
#
loop_
_entity.id
_entity.type
_entity.pdbx_description
1 polymer ?
#
loop_
_entity_poly.entity_id
_entity_poly.type
_entity_poly.pdbx_seq_one_letter_code
_entity_poly.pdbx_strand_id
1 'polypeptide(L)'
;LTNIVLIALDTQRADHLGCYGYHRDTSPNLDALAAAGVVFERCYAPNIPTHPSFTTLFSGKEAITHDIVNIGGGVPIADGVRLLPEILSDAGYVTAAVDNMNRHFSRGFEHYHNYQWDRSDPTVLRKAETVTNLALPAIEEVINDPRPFFLFLHYWDPHTPYLPPPGYEELYTDGERDPYDQDNHSMDEAWTWEPFKWYFHDWMPGVTDAEHVVSLYDGEIRYMDSYLAKVFAALEPVRDDTIVVITADHGEVLNEQLGYFDHHGLYEGNIHIPLIMSWPGKLPAGRRVPGMVQNLDVSQTLLDLVGIPQVQGMEGVSLLPSIYGVRERNYETVYFSEATWQVKRAVRTDRWKLIRAIEPDPHGRPMKELFDLAADPGEQVNLAEDRPDVVAELEALLDAWLEKRLAETGRKSDPVADQGACATSIGKPKPDDVVGAGAVPLRERTGRAASIPDPSELNSGR
;
A
#
# COMPACT_ATOMS: atom_id res chain seq x y z
N LEU A 1 -4.82 -5.79 29.31
CA LEU A 1 -4.70 -4.65 28.36
C LEU A 1 -4.29 -5.23 27.02
N THR A 2 -4.86 -4.74 25.94
CA THR A 2 -4.72 -5.31 24.59
C THR A 2 -3.63 -4.58 23.82
N ASN A 3 -2.70 -5.33 23.25
CA ASN A 3 -1.66 -4.79 22.39
C ASN A 3 -2.14 -4.67 20.95
N ILE A 4 -1.49 -3.80 20.19
CA ILE A 4 -1.79 -3.59 18.76
C ILE A 4 -0.48 -3.65 17.98
N VAL A 5 -0.45 -4.47 16.93
CA VAL A 5 0.60 -4.48 15.91
C VAL A 5 -0.05 -4.17 14.56
N LEU A 6 0.36 -3.08 13.95
CA LEU A 6 -0.06 -2.66 12.62
C LEU A 6 1.13 -2.80 11.67
N ILE A 7 1.01 -3.68 10.70
CA ILE A 7 2.03 -3.93 9.68
C ILE A 7 1.50 -3.42 8.35
N ALA A 8 2.21 -2.47 7.78
CA ALA A 8 1.92 -1.94 6.45
C ALA A 8 2.97 -2.45 5.46
N LEU A 9 2.48 -2.93 4.33
CA LEU A 9 3.26 -3.48 3.22
C LEU A 9 3.13 -2.50 2.05
N ASP A 10 4.20 -1.75 1.77
CA ASP A 10 4.17 -0.70 0.75
C ASP A 10 3.89 -1.30 -0.64
N THR A 11 3.02 -0.69 -1.41
CA THR A 11 2.61 -1.12 -2.77
C THR A 11 2.07 -2.56 -2.87
N GLN A 12 1.66 -3.17 -1.77
CA GLN A 12 1.14 -4.54 -1.80
C GLN A 12 -0.26 -4.62 -2.40
N ARG A 13 -0.39 -5.26 -3.53
CA ARG A 13 -1.68 -5.61 -4.14
C ARG A 13 -2.37 -6.73 -3.35
N ALA A 14 -3.67 -6.59 -3.12
CA ALA A 14 -4.47 -7.64 -2.50
C ALA A 14 -4.49 -8.91 -3.39
N ASP A 15 -4.67 -8.76 -4.70
CA ASP A 15 -4.83 -9.85 -5.66
C ASP A 15 -3.52 -10.64 -5.95
N HIS A 16 -2.39 -10.26 -5.34
CA HIS A 16 -1.13 -11.01 -5.36
C HIS A 16 -0.86 -11.81 -4.07
N LEU A 17 -1.85 -11.91 -3.17
CA LEU A 17 -1.78 -12.74 -1.97
C LEU A 17 -2.67 -13.98 -2.09
N GLY A 18 -2.20 -15.14 -1.58
CA GLY A 18 -2.94 -16.40 -1.65
C GLY A 18 -4.31 -16.34 -0.96
N CYS A 19 -4.42 -15.65 0.20
CA CYS A 19 -5.70 -15.47 0.90
C CYS A 19 -6.73 -14.63 0.13
N TYR A 20 -6.32 -13.93 -0.93
CA TYR A 20 -7.20 -13.26 -1.89
C TYR A 20 -7.41 -14.03 -3.19
N GLY A 21 -6.85 -15.24 -3.29
CA GLY A 21 -7.06 -16.14 -4.42
C GLY A 21 -5.97 -16.08 -5.50
N TYR A 22 -4.80 -15.49 -5.21
CA TYR A 22 -3.69 -15.50 -6.14
C TYR A 22 -3.20 -16.92 -6.42
N HIS A 23 -2.84 -17.20 -7.67
CA HIS A 23 -2.50 -18.54 -8.12
C HIS A 23 -1.07 -18.99 -7.75
N ARG A 24 -0.16 -18.05 -7.45
CA ARG A 24 1.20 -18.31 -7.00
C ARG A 24 1.26 -18.33 -5.47
N ASP A 25 2.11 -19.17 -4.89
CA ASP A 25 2.33 -19.28 -3.44
C ASP A 25 3.27 -18.16 -2.96
N THR A 26 2.77 -16.92 -2.98
CA THR A 26 3.55 -15.71 -2.64
C THR A 26 3.56 -15.41 -1.14
N SER A 27 2.55 -15.86 -0.37
CA SER A 27 2.27 -15.32 0.97
C SER A 27 1.81 -16.36 2.00
N PRO A 28 2.46 -17.53 2.14
CA PRO A 28 1.94 -18.62 3.00
C PRO A 28 1.83 -18.24 4.47
N ASN A 29 2.69 -17.35 5.01
CA ASN A 29 2.61 -16.91 6.40
C ASN A 29 1.48 -15.90 6.61
N LEU A 30 1.28 -14.98 5.67
CA LEU A 30 0.12 -14.08 5.66
C LEU A 30 -1.19 -14.86 5.48
N ASP A 31 -1.19 -15.89 4.62
CA ASP A 31 -2.36 -16.76 4.39
C ASP A 31 -2.73 -17.53 5.66
N ALA A 32 -1.74 -18.01 6.41
CA ALA A 32 -1.97 -18.65 7.70
C ALA A 32 -2.56 -17.69 8.73
N LEU A 33 -2.05 -16.44 8.80
CA LEU A 33 -2.61 -15.38 9.65
C LEU A 33 -4.06 -15.06 9.25
N ALA A 34 -4.33 -14.96 7.95
CA ALA A 34 -5.65 -14.71 7.38
C ALA A 34 -6.64 -15.83 7.73
N ALA A 35 -6.23 -17.10 7.66
CA ALA A 35 -7.04 -18.24 8.05
C ALA A 35 -7.39 -18.25 9.54
N ALA A 36 -6.52 -17.68 10.39
CA ALA A 36 -6.72 -17.50 11.82
C ALA A 36 -7.46 -16.21 12.20
N GLY A 37 -7.87 -15.38 11.23
CA GLY A 37 -8.43 -14.06 11.45
C GLY A 37 -9.59 -13.71 10.52
N VAL A 38 -9.70 -12.42 10.25
CA VAL A 38 -10.72 -11.80 9.40
C VAL A 38 -10.05 -11.22 8.17
N VAL A 39 -10.53 -11.56 6.99
CA VAL A 39 -10.11 -11.00 5.70
C VAL A 39 -11.20 -10.07 5.18
N PHE A 40 -10.84 -8.84 4.85
CA PHE A 40 -11.72 -7.90 4.16
C PHE A 40 -11.47 -8.00 2.67
N GLU A 41 -12.44 -8.52 1.92
CA GLU A 41 -12.25 -8.85 0.51
C GLU A 41 -12.06 -7.63 -0.38
N ARG A 42 -12.58 -6.48 0.04
CA ARG A 42 -12.57 -5.23 -0.74
C ARG A 42 -12.20 -4.04 0.13
N CYS A 43 -10.93 -3.95 0.52
CA CYS A 43 -10.40 -2.78 1.20
C CYS A 43 -9.74 -1.84 0.20
N TYR A 44 -10.02 -0.54 0.34
CA TYR A 44 -9.52 0.48 -0.58
C TYR A 44 -8.68 1.54 0.13
N ALA A 45 -7.64 2.00 -0.57
CA ALA A 45 -6.89 3.21 -0.24
C ALA A 45 -7.53 4.43 -0.95
N PRO A 46 -8.32 5.25 -0.26
CA PRO A 46 -9.07 6.33 -0.91
C PRO A 46 -8.17 7.48 -1.36
N ASN A 47 -6.99 7.61 -0.79
CA ASN A 47 -6.07 8.71 -1.10
C ASN A 47 -4.67 8.15 -1.34
N ILE A 48 -4.15 8.32 -2.54
CA ILE A 48 -2.81 7.89 -2.93
C ILE A 48 -1.97 9.10 -3.38
N PRO A 49 -0.66 9.03 -3.34
CA PRO A 49 0.21 7.91 -3.04
C PRO A 49 0.51 7.72 -1.53
N THR A 50 1.69 7.21 -1.18
CA THR A 50 2.14 6.80 0.16
C THR A 50 1.79 7.79 1.29
N HIS A 51 2.21 9.05 1.18
CA HIS A 51 2.01 10.02 2.26
C HIS A 51 0.53 10.33 2.56
N PRO A 52 -0.35 10.64 1.56
CA PRO A 52 -1.77 10.79 1.83
C PRO A 52 -2.41 9.52 2.35
N SER A 53 -2.03 8.34 1.86
CA SER A 53 -2.60 7.09 2.31
C SER A 53 -2.26 6.77 3.77
N PHE A 54 -1.00 6.87 4.18
CA PHE A 54 -0.63 6.67 5.59
C PHE A 54 -1.21 7.75 6.51
N THR A 55 -1.32 9.00 6.03
CA THR A 55 -1.99 10.05 6.81
C THR A 55 -3.46 9.72 7.01
N THR A 56 -4.13 9.21 5.96
CA THR A 56 -5.50 8.74 6.01
C THR A 56 -5.67 7.57 7.00
N LEU A 57 -4.79 6.56 6.91
CA LEU A 57 -4.76 5.40 7.80
C LEU A 57 -4.62 5.81 9.27
N PHE A 58 -3.66 6.67 9.61
CA PHE A 58 -3.39 7.08 10.98
C PHE A 58 -4.38 8.10 11.54
N SER A 59 -4.92 8.97 10.71
CA SER A 59 -5.86 10.01 11.17
C SER A 59 -7.31 9.56 11.14
N GLY A 60 -7.65 8.52 10.36
CA GLY A 60 -9.02 8.15 10.04
C GLY A 60 -9.78 9.27 9.30
N LYS A 61 -9.06 10.07 8.47
CA LYS A 61 -9.60 11.22 7.75
C LYS A 61 -9.19 11.19 6.28
N GLU A 62 -10.01 11.78 5.43
CA GLU A 62 -9.76 11.99 4.02
C GLU A 62 -8.68 13.08 3.76
N ALA A 63 -8.01 13.00 2.60
CA ALA A 63 -7.02 13.99 2.19
C ALA A 63 -7.57 15.43 2.16
N ILE A 64 -8.83 15.58 1.79
CA ILE A 64 -9.54 16.88 1.84
C ILE A 64 -9.62 17.48 3.25
N THR A 65 -9.45 16.67 4.30
CA THR A 65 -9.48 17.11 5.69
C THR A 65 -8.08 17.28 6.25
N HIS A 66 -7.15 16.39 5.94
CA HIS A 66 -5.82 16.42 6.55
C HIS A 66 -4.75 17.19 5.73
N ASP A 67 -5.03 17.64 4.51
CA ASP A 67 -4.18 18.44 3.60
C ASP A 67 -3.00 17.72 2.95
N ILE A 68 -2.71 16.50 3.31
CA ILE A 68 -1.63 15.75 2.68
C ILE A 68 -2.21 15.05 1.44
N VAL A 69 -1.90 15.56 0.26
CA VAL A 69 -2.47 15.06 -1.02
C VAL A 69 -1.42 14.43 -1.93
N ASN A 70 -0.13 14.71 -1.71
CA ASN A 70 0.98 14.18 -2.52
C ASN A 70 2.21 13.85 -1.68
N ILE A 71 3.26 13.30 -2.31
CA ILE A 71 4.56 13.04 -1.68
C ILE A 71 5.40 14.32 -1.68
N GLY A 72 5.83 14.75 -0.51
CA GLY A 72 6.88 15.76 -0.40
C GLY A 72 6.48 17.20 -0.62
N GLY A 73 5.21 17.52 -0.82
CA GLY A 73 4.71 18.85 -1.19
C GLY A 73 4.97 20.00 -0.19
N GLY A 74 5.63 19.75 0.92
CA GLY A 74 5.95 20.79 1.92
C GLY A 74 4.72 21.34 2.68
N VAL A 75 3.52 20.90 2.36
CA VAL A 75 2.30 21.25 3.07
C VAL A 75 2.28 20.52 4.41
N PRO A 76 2.11 21.21 5.53
CA PRO A 76 1.95 20.56 6.82
C PRO A 76 0.58 19.88 6.91
N ILE A 77 0.49 18.85 7.74
CA ILE A 77 -0.80 18.27 8.09
C ILE A 77 -1.69 19.36 8.73
N ALA A 78 -2.98 19.36 8.39
CA ALA A 78 -3.92 20.38 8.89
C ALA A 78 -3.95 20.43 10.43
N ASP A 79 -4.13 21.65 10.96
CA ASP A 79 -4.21 21.87 12.39
C ASP A 79 -5.33 21.03 13.05
N GLY A 80 -5.05 20.50 14.23
CA GLY A 80 -5.99 19.69 15.00
C GLY A 80 -6.20 18.26 14.49
N VAL A 81 -5.54 17.85 13.40
CA VAL A 81 -5.54 16.45 12.98
C VAL A 81 -4.66 15.64 13.92
N ARG A 82 -5.28 14.70 14.62
CA ARG A 82 -4.62 13.74 15.51
C ARG A 82 -4.37 12.43 14.78
N LEU A 83 -3.24 11.81 15.09
CA LEU A 83 -2.85 10.52 14.54
C LEU A 83 -3.05 9.40 15.58
N LEU A 84 -3.33 8.19 15.12
CA LEU A 84 -3.56 7.01 15.96
C LEU A 84 -2.48 6.83 17.05
N PRO A 85 -1.16 6.93 16.76
CA PRO A 85 -0.14 6.79 17.81
C PRO A 85 -0.24 7.88 18.89
N GLU A 86 -0.65 9.12 18.55
CA GLU A 86 -0.87 10.18 19.55
C GLU A 86 -2.06 9.86 20.47
N ILE A 87 -3.13 9.29 19.90
CA ILE A 87 -4.33 8.93 20.66
C ILE A 87 -4.04 7.76 21.61
N LEU A 88 -3.30 6.74 21.12
CA LEU A 88 -2.92 5.59 21.92
C LEU A 88 -1.89 5.95 23.00
N SER A 89 -0.93 6.84 22.73
CA SER A 89 0.01 7.36 23.71
C SER A 89 -0.71 8.07 24.85
N ASP A 90 -1.69 8.95 24.54
CA ASP A 90 -2.52 9.61 25.55
C ASP A 90 -3.38 8.63 26.36
N ALA A 91 -3.72 7.48 25.77
CA ALA A 91 -4.43 6.40 26.46
C ALA A 91 -3.51 5.49 27.30
N GLY A 92 -2.22 5.79 27.38
CA GLY A 92 -1.24 5.08 28.22
C GLY A 92 -0.55 3.90 27.55
N TYR A 93 -0.59 3.81 26.22
CA TYR A 93 0.20 2.83 25.46
C TYR A 93 1.66 3.27 25.35
N VAL A 94 2.60 2.32 25.41
CA VAL A 94 3.92 2.51 24.84
C VAL A 94 3.78 2.39 23.32
N THR A 95 4.32 3.35 22.59
CA THR A 95 4.15 3.44 21.13
C THR A 95 5.51 3.33 20.46
N ALA A 96 5.67 2.37 19.56
CA ALA A 96 6.91 2.14 18.83
C ALA A 96 6.65 2.01 17.33
N ALA A 97 7.62 2.43 16.53
CA ALA A 97 7.58 2.27 15.07
C ALA A 97 8.95 1.85 14.52
N VAL A 98 8.92 1.03 13.49
CA VAL A 98 10.04 0.81 12.57
C VAL A 98 9.61 1.37 11.22
N ASP A 99 10.10 2.57 10.91
CA ASP A 99 9.67 3.33 9.74
C ASP A 99 10.73 4.38 9.39
N ASN A 100 10.77 4.85 8.15
CA ASN A 100 11.69 5.92 7.71
C ASN A 100 11.00 7.10 7.01
N MET A 101 9.68 7.19 7.05
CA MET A 101 8.95 8.33 6.48
C MET A 101 9.21 9.64 7.22
N ASN A 102 9.47 9.58 8.53
CA ASN A 102 9.71 10.76 9.36
C ASN A 102 8.54 11.79 9.33
N ARG A 103 8.84 13.10 9.45
CA ARG A 103 7.86 14.18 9.43
C ARG A 103 6.74 13.96 10.46
N HIS A 104 5.48 14.18 10.05
CA HIS A 104 4.31 13.95 10.93
C HIS A 104 4.07 12.48 11.25
N PHE A 105 4.65 11.53 10.49
CA PHE A 105 4.51 10.09 10.76
C PHE A 105 5.23 9.64 12.03
N SER A 106 6.22 10.40 12.54
CA SER A 106 6.86 10.12 13.82
C SER A 106 6.08 10.65 15.03
N ARG A 107 5.01 11.42 14.82
CA ARG A 107 4.21 12.00 15.90
C ARG A 107 3.49 10.92 16.72
N GLY A 108 3.60 11.03 18.04
CA GLY A 108 2.95 10.13 18.97
C GLY A 108 3.68 8.82 19.23
N PHE A 109 4.80 8.56 18.58
CA PHE A 109 5.66 7.42 18.89
C PHE A 109 6.70 7.80 19.95
N GLU A 110 6.76 7.02 21.04
CA GLU A 110 7.76 7.12 22.10
C GLU A 110 9.11 6.60 21.60
N HIS A 111 9.09 5.50 20.82
CA HIS A 111 10.26 4.88 20.19
C HIS A 111 10.07 4.88 18.67
N TYR A 112 10.90 5.64 17.97
CA TYR A 112 10.85 5.69 16.51
C TYR A 112 12.18 5.20 15.95
N HIS A 113 12.21 3.92 15.52
CA HIS A 113 13.39 3.26 14.94
C HIS A 113 13.48 3.60 13.46
N ASN A 114 14.12 4.74 13.21
CA ASN A 114 14.35 5.26 11.87
C ASN A 114 15.62 4.67 11.27
N TYR A 115 15.61 4.42 9.99
CA TYR A 115 16.78 4.06 9.21
C TYR A 115 16.93 5.00 8.02
N GLN A 116 18.19 5.24 7.61
CA GLN A 116 18.44 6.16 6.51
C GLN A 116 18.15 5.47 5.17
N TRP A 117 17.52 6.20 4.30
CA TRP A 117 17.40 5.81 2.90
C TRP A 117 18.70 6.19 2.19
N ASP A 118 19.49 5.19 1.81
CA ASP A 118 20.59 5.37 0.88
C ASP A 118 20.06 5.21 -0.55
N ARG A 119 19.91 6.31 -1.26
CA ARG A 119 19.47 6.31 -2.66
C ARG A 119 20.50 5.66 -3.59
N SER A 120 21.75 5.50 -3.14
CA SER A 120 22.79 4.83 -3.93
C SER A 120 22.68 3.31 -3.88
N ASP A 121 22.01 2.76 -2.86
CA ASP A 121 21.69 1.33 -2.76
C ASP A 121 20.32 1.09 -2.08
N PRO A 122 19.22 1.35 -2.78
CA PRO A 122 17.89 1.13 -2.24
C PRO A 122 17.60 -0.35 -1.94
N THR A 123 18.36 -1.26 -2.55
CA THR A 123 18.15 -2.71 -2.42
C THR A 123 18.51 -3.26 -1.04
N VAL A 124 19.38 -2.60 -0.30
CA VAL A 124 19.85 -3.07 1.01
C VAL A 124 18.99 -2.49 2.15
N LEU A 125 18.69 -1.20 2.11
CA LEU A 125 18.11 -0.50 3.26
C LEU A 125 16.59 -0.60 3.35
N ARG A 126 15.92 -0.96 2.27
CA ARG A 126 14.45 -1.08 2.22
C ARG A 126 13.95 -2.52 2.28
N LYS A 127 14.82 -3.49 2.28
CA LYS A 127 14.46 -4.91 2.26
C LYS A 127 13.86 -5.38 3.58
N ALA A 128 12.98 -6.35 3.50
CA ALA A 128 12.31 -6.96 4.64
C ALA A 128 13.28 -7.46 5.72
N GLU A 129 14.48 -7.91 5.33
CA GLU A 129 15.54 -8.26 6.27
C GLU A 129 15.92 -7.09 7.18
N THR A 130 16.18 -5.92 6.60
CA THR A 130 16.57 -4.73 7.35
C THR A 130 15.47 -4.29 8.30
N VAL A 131 14.24 -4.22 7.82
CA VAL A 131 13.07 -3.84 8.65
C VAL A 131 12.88 -4.85 9.78
N THR A 132 12.95 -6.14 9.48
CA THR A 132 12.78 -7.21 10.50
C THR A 132 13.90 -7.17 11.53
N ASN A 133 15.16 -6.95 11.13
CA ASN A 133 16.29 -6.85 12.07
C ASN A 133 16.16 -5.66 13.04
N LEU A 134 15.44 -4.60 12.65
CA LEU A 134 15.06 -3.50 13.54
C LEU A 134 13.80 -3.82 14.35
N ALA A 135 12.86 -4.55 13.76
CA ALA A 135 11.59 -4.88 14.39
C ALA A 135 11.76 -5.86 15.56
N LEU A 136 12.64 -6.86 15.45
CA LEU A 136 12.81 -7.87 16.51
C LEU A 136 13.23 -7.26 17.85
N PRO A 137 14.27 -6.40 17.96
CA PRO A 137 14.58 -5.71 19.22
C PRO A 137 13.48 -4.73 19.66
N ALA A 138 12.79 -4.05 18.74
CA ALA A 138 11.67 -3.18 19.08
C ALA A 138 10.49 -3.98 19.68
N ILE A 139 10.22 -5.17 19.18
CA ILE A 139 9.21 -6.10 19.74
C ILE A 139 9.63 -6.51 21.16
N GLU A 140 10.88 -6.90 21.36
CA GLU A 140 11.38 -7.27 22.70
C GLU A 140 11.27 -6.09 23.68
N GLU A 141 11.58 -4.87 23.25
CA GLU A 141 11.46 -3.66 24.06
C GLU A 141 10.01 -3.43 24.52
N VAL A 142 9.03 -3.45 23.60
CA VAL A 142 7.63 -3.17 23.95
C VAL A 142 6.96 -4.31 24.72
N ILE A 143 7.35 -5.56 24.49
CA ILE A 143 6.85 -6.71 25.28
C ILE A 143 7.30 -6.65 26.75
N ASN A 144 8.49 -6.12 27.01
CA ASN A 144 9.04 -5.98 28.36
C ASN A 144 8.51 -4.74 29.09
N ASP A 145 7.81 -3.81 28.44
CA ASP A 145 7.14 -2.70 29.11
C ASP A 145 5.83 -3.19 29.79
N PRO A 146 5.52 -2.78 31.01
CA PRO A 146 4.30 -3.19 31.69
C PRO A 146 3.00 -2.58 31.11
N ARG A 147 3.10 -1.59 30.25
CA ARG A 147 1.97 -0.96 29.56
C ARG A 147 1.54 -1.79 28.36
N PRO A 148 0.30 -1.66 27.86
CA PRO A 148 -0.04 -2.15 26.53
C PRO A 148 0.78 -1.40 25.47
N PHE A 149 1.04 -2.03 24.34
CA PHE A 149 1.82 -1.39 23.29
C PHE A 149 1.06 -1.23 21.97
N PHE A 150 1.46 -0.21 21.24
CA PHE A 150 1.17 -0.04 19.83
C PHE A 150 2.48 -0.09 19.05
N LEU A 151 2.62 -1.06 18.17
CA LEU A 151 3.79 -1.22 17.30
C LEU A 151 3.37 -1.06 15.85
N PHE A 152 4.03 -0.14 15.15
CA PHE A 152 3.88 0.04 13.70
C PHE A 152 5.14 -0.44 12.99
N LEU A 153 4.96 -1.32 11.99
CA LEU A 153 6.03 -1.82 11.14
C LEU A 153 5.72 -1.48 9.68
N HIS A 154 6.62 -0.77 9.03
CA HIS A 154 6.51 -0.41 7.63
C HIS A 154 7.51 -1.21 6.80
N TYR A 155 7.01 -2.15 5.98
CA TYR A 155 7.77 -2.92 5.01
C TYR A 155 7.66 -2.28 3.65
N TRP A 156 8.79 -2.11 2.99
CA TRP A 156 8.84 -1.51 1.67
C TRP A 156 8.70 -2.52 0.53
N ASP A 157 9.10 -3.80 0.73
CA ASP A 157 8.79 -4.81 -0.26
C ASP A 157 7.24 -4.96 -0.36
N PRO A 158 6.70 -5.03 -1.59
CA PRO A 158 7.34 -5.18 -2.91
C PRO A 158 7.48 -3.87 -3.73
N HIS A 159 7.72 -2.73 -3.13
CA HIS A 159 7.85 -1.46 -3.84
C HIS A 159 8.99 -1.49 -4.88
N THR A 160 8.72 -0.94 -6.07
CA THR A 160 9.72 -0.80 -7.15
C THR A 160 11.01 -0.10 -6.68
N PRO A 161 12.23 -0.51 -7.07
CA PRO A 161 12.59 -1.55 -8.06
C PRO A 161 12.43 -2.96 -7.48
N TYR A 162 11.89 -3.89 -8.29
CA TYR A 162 11.70 -5.27 -7.85
C TYR A 162 13.01 -6.05 -8.00
N LEU A 163 13.74 -6.15 -6.91
CA LEU A 163 15.07 -6.79 -6.83
C LEU A 163 15.08 -7.82 -5.70
N PRO A 164 14.27 -8.90 -5.81
CA PRO A 164 14.26 -9.94 -4.81
C PRO A 164 15.66 -10.56 -4.69
N PRO A 165 16.06 -10.98 -3.47
CA PRO A 165 17.35 -11.62 -3.29
C PRO A 165 17.48 -12.93 -4.09
N PRO A 166 18.73 -13.40 -4.37
CA PRO A 166 18.95 -14.68 -5.02
C PRO A 166 18.14 -15.82 -4.38
N GLY A 167 17.51 -16.64 -5.22
CA GLY A 167 16.61 -17.71 -4.82
C GLY A 167 15.14 -17.30 -4.75
N TYR A 168 14.82 -16.02 -4.58
CA TYR A 168 13.46 -15.50 -4.71
C TYR A 168 13.17 -14.96 -6.11
N GLU A 169 14.18 -14.46 -6.82
CA GLU A 169 14.05 -13.93 -8.17
C GLU A 169 13.64 -15.00 -9.20
N GLU A 170 13.94 -16.26 -8.94
CA GLU A 170 13.68 -17.38 -9.86
C GLU A 170 12.41 -18.18 -9.51
N LEU A 171 11.77 -17.91 -8.36
CA LEU A 171 10.68 -18.74 -7.84
C LEU A 171 9.47 -18.81 -8.77
N TYR A 172 9.17 -17.72 -9.47
CA TYR A 172 7.96 -17.60 -10.28
C TYR A 172 8.26 -17.36 -11.75
N THR A 173 9.53 -17.41 -12.14
CA THR A 173 9.93 -17.36 -13.54
C THR A 173 9.66 -18.70 -14.19
N ASP A 174 9.14 -18.67 -15.42
CA ASP A 174 9.13 -19.84 -16.27
C ASP A 174 10.57 -20.06 -16.79
N GLY A 175 11.21 -21.12 -16.38
CA GLY A 175 12.60 -21.42 -16.75
C GLY A 175 12.82 -21.66 -18.26
N GLU A 176 11.73 -21.76 -19.04
CA GLU A 176 11.78 -21.84 -20.50
C GLU A 176 11.73 -20.48 -21.19
N ARG A 177 11.36 -19.40 -20.46
CA ARG A 177 11.24 -18.04 -21.00
C ARG A 177 12.56 -17.29 -20.84
N ASP A 178 13.01 -16.70 -21.95
CA ASP A 178 14.12 -15.74 -21.94
C ASP A 178 13.57 -14.33 -21.69
N PRO A 179 13.88 -13.67 -20.55
CA PRO A 179 13.40 -12.31 -20.28
C PRO A 179 13.97 -11.25 -21.22
N TYR A 180 14.91 -11.63 -22.08
CA TYR A 180 15.57 -10.76 -23.07
C TYR A 180 15.26 -11.16 -24.52
N ASP A 181 14.28 -12.01 -24.72
CA ASP A 181 13.84 -12.45 -26.06
C ASP A 181 13.39 -11.24 -26.88
N GLN A 182 14.10 -10.99 -28.00
CA GLN A 182 13.82 -9.84 -28.88
C GLN A 182 12.53 -9.98 -29.68
N ASP A 183 11.94 -11.16 -29.72
CA ASP A 183 10.62 -11.41 -30.32
C ASP A 183 9.47 -11.16 -29.31
N ASN A 184 9.78 -10.91 -28.02
CA ASN A 184 8.81 -10.51 -27.02
C ASN A 184 8.71 -8.97 -26.95
N HIS A 185 7.53 -8.43 -27.26
CA HIS A 185 7.25 -7.00 -27.34
C HIS A 185 6.40 -6.48 -26.16
N SER A 186 6.21 -7.26 -25.11
CA SER A 186 5.34 -6.88 -23.99
C SER A 186 5.84 -5.68 -23.17
N MET A 187 7.14 -5.34 -23.28
CA MET A 187 7.75 -4.18 -22.63
C MET A 187 7.95 -2.97 -23.53
N ASP A 188 7.61 -3.06 -24.84
CA ASP A 188 7.94 -2.00 -25.80
C ASP A 188 7.37 -0.64 -25.40
N GLU A 189 6.12 -0.59 -24.95
CA GLU A 189 5.50 0.66 -24.53
C GLU A 189 6.16 1.23 -23.26
N ALA A 190 6.50 0.39 -22.28
CA ALA A 190 7.20 0.80 -21.07
C ALA A 190 8.53 1.48 -21.40
N TRP A 191 9.26 0.94 -22.39
CA TRP A 191 10.55 1.50 -22.82
C TRP A 191 10.42 2.81 -23.59
N THR A 192 9.25 3.16 -24.11
CA THR A 192 9.03 4.44 -24.81
C THR A 192 8.72 5.59 -23.88
N TRP A 193 8.36 5.33 -22.62
CA TRP A 193 7.95 6.37 -21.70
C TRP A 193 9.16 7.06 -21.02
N GLU A 194 9.53 8.19 -21.56
CA GLU A 194 10.73 8.96 -21.19
C GLU A 194 10.89 9.27 -19.70
N PRO A 195 9.83 9.59 -18.90
CA PRO A 195 10.00 9.86 -17.48
C PRO A 195 10.60 8.72 -16.68
N PHE A 196 10.33 7.46 -17.06
CA PHE A 196 10.80 6.27 -16.34
C PHE A 196 11.90 5.48 -17.06
N LYS A 197 12.18 5.80 -18.29
CA LYS A 197 13.14 5.06 -19.11
C LYS A 197 14.53 4.92 -18.45
N TRP A 198 15.04 6.01 -17.86
CA TRP A 198 16.30 6.00 -17.15
C TRP A 198 16.22 5.10 -15.90
N TYR A 199 15.10 5.13 -15.17
CA TYR A 199 14.88 4.33 -13.98
C TYR A 199 14.80 2.83 -14.32
N PHE A 200 14.09 2.48 -15.39
CA PHE A 200 14.04 1.09 -15.86
C PHE A 200 15.41 0.59 -16.34
N HIS A 201 16.20 1.43 -17.01
CA HIS A 201 17.57 1.10 -17.38
C HIS A 201 18.50 0.85 -16.18
N ASP A 202 18.21 1.40 -15.02
CA ASP A 202 19.03 1.24 -13.83
C ASP A 202 18.85 -0.16 -13.20
N TRP A 203 17.64 -0.70 -13.17
CA TRP A 203 17.38 -1.95 -12.47
C TRP A 203 16.92 -3.14 -13.36
N MET A 204 16.37 -2.91 -14.55
CA MET A 204 15.97 -3.98 -15.49
C MET A 204 16.42 -3.71 -16.94
N PRO A 205 17.71 -3.39 -17.21
CA PRO A 205 18.16 -2.98 -18.53
C PRO A 205 17.92 -4.09 -19.56
N GLY A 206 17.25 -3.75 -20.67
CA GLY A 206 17.05 -4.65 -21.80
C GLY A 206 16.02 -5.77 -21.60
N VAL A 207 15.29 -5.78 -20.48
CA VAL A 207 14.18 -6.74 -20.27
C VAL A 207 13.08 -6.46 -21.30
N THR A 208 12.65 -7.51 -21.98
CA THR A 208 11.59 -7.49 -23.01
C THR A 208 10.31 -8.18 -22.56
N ASP A 209 10.35 -8.94 -21.45
CA ASP A 209 9.25 -9.73 -20.94
C ASP A 209 8.62 -9.10 -19.69
N ALA A 210 7.42 -8.56 -19.82
CA ALA A 210 6.65 -7.98 -18.72
C ALA A 210 6.28 -9.01 -17.64
N GLU A 211 6.02 -10.27 -18.03
CA GLU A 211 5.70 -11.34 -17.06
C GLU A 211 6.91 -11.68 -16.19
N HIS A 212 8.11 -11.57 -16.71
CA HIS A 212 9.32 -11.69 -15.90
C HIS A 212 9.36 -10.61 -14.82
N VAL A 213 9.02 -9.36 -15.13
CA VAL A 213 8.99 -8.26 -14.15
C VAL A 213 7.92 -8.50 -13.09
N VAL A 214 6.74 -9.01 -13.48
CA VAL A 214 5.69 -9.44 -12.53
C VAL A 214 6.19 -10.56 -11.62
N SER A 215 6.97 -11.51 -12.15
CA SER A 215 7.57 -12.59 -11.36
C SER A 215 8.56 -12.07 -10.31
N LEU A 216 9.28 -10.99 -10.61
CA LEU A 216 10.16 -10.32 -9.64
C LEU A 216 9.36 -9.65 -8.51
N TYR A 217 8.25 -8.99 -8.84
CA TYR A 217 7.32 -8.43 -7.84
C TYR A 217 6.81 -9.53 -6.89
N ASP A 218 6.39 -10.67 -7.41
CA ASP A 218 5.96 -11.82 -6.62
C ASP A 218 7.10 -12.41 -5.77
N GLY A 219 8.32 -12.40 -6.29
CA GLY A 219 9.52 -12.78 -5.56
C GLY A 219 9.80 -11.89 -4.34
N GLU A 220 9.57 -10.58 -4.46
CA GLU A 220 9.63 -9.63 -3.34
C GLU A 220 8.58 -9.95 -2.27
N ILE A 221 7.33 -10.23 -2.68
CA ILE A 221 6.26 -10.62 -1.75
C ILE A 221 6.65 -11.88 -0.98
N ARG A 222 7.14 -12.90 -1.67
CA ARG A 222 7.56 -14.16 -1.04
C ARG A 222 8.74 -13.97 -0.09
N TYR A 223 9.69 -13.13 -0.46
CA TYR A 223 10.82 -12.76 0.38
C TYR A 223 10.33 -12.06 1.66
N MET A 224 9.51 -11.03 1.53
CA MET A 224 8.93 -10.30 2.67
C MET A 224 8.12 -11.24 3.58
N ASP A 225 7.27 -12.08 3.02
CA ASP A 225 6.45 -13.04 3.79
C ASP A 225 7.32 -13.97 4.64
N SER A 226 8.49 -14.39 4.14
CA SER A 226 9.44 -15.22 4.91
C SER A 226 10.03 -14.48 6.12
N TYR A 227 10.18 -13.18 6.05
CA TYR A 227 10.65 -12.33 7.16
C TYR A 227 9.52 -11.99 8.13
N LEU A 228 8.29 -11.83 7.67
CA LEU A 228 7.12 -11.68 8.53
C LEU A 228 6.90 -12.88 9.44
N ALA A 229 7.26 -14.09 9.01
CA ALA A 229 7.25 -15.28 9.86
C ALA A 229 8.08 -15.09 11.15
N LYS A 230 9.24 -14.41 11.07
CA LYS A 230 10.09 -14.11 12.23
C LYS A 230 9.41 -13.11 13.18
N VAL A 231 8.71 -12.12 12.64
CA VAL A 231 7.91 -11.16 13.41
C VAL A 231 6.77 -11.87 14.14
N PHE A 232 6.03 -12.73 13.45
CA PHE A 232 4.93 -13.50 14.04
C PHE A 232 5.44 -14.43 15.16
N ALA A 233 6.61 -15.07 14.95
CA ALA A 233 7.24 -15.90 15.98
C ALA A 233 7.68 -15.07 17.21
N ALA A 234 8.19 -13.85 17.02
CA ALA A 234 8.58 -12.97 18.11
C ALA A 234 7.37 -12.46 18.93
N LEU A 235 6.19 -12.36 18.30
CA LEU A 235 4.94 -11.95 18.95
C LEU A 235 4.22 -13.11 19.66
N GLU A 236 4.63 -14.37 19.46
CA GLU A 236 3.94 -15.55 20.00
C GLU A 236 3.73 -15.50 21.54
N PRO A 237 4.69 -15.00 22.35
CA PRO A 237 4.50 -14.93 23.81
C PRO A 237 3.34 -14.03 24.27
N VAL A 238 2.92 -13.08 23.43
CA VAL A 238 1.83 -12.11 23.73
C VAL A 238 0.68 -12.20 22.73
N ARG A 239 0.64 -13.26 21.93
CA ARG A 239 -0.26 -13.39 20.77
C ARG A 239 -1.73 -13.29 21.15
N ASP A 240 -2.13 -13.90 22.27
CA ASP A 240 -3.53 -13.94 22.73
C ASP A 240 -4.06 -12.57 23.17
N ASP A 241 -3.17 -11.67 23.59
CA ASP A 241 -3.47 -10.31 24.02
C ASP A 241 -3.15 -9.26 22.93
N THR A 242 -2.82 -9.69 21.71
CA THR A 242 -2.36 -8.80 20.63
C THR A 242 -3.25 -8.87 19.41
N ILE A 243 -3.74 -7.70 18.98
CA ILE A 243 -4.38 -7.50 17.68
C ILE A 243 -3.27 -7.32 16.65
N VAL A 244 -3.22 -8.16 15.63
CA VAL A 244 -2.33 -8.01 14.48
C VAL A 244 -3.16 -7.58 13.27
N VAL A 245 -2.76 -6.48 12.65
CA VAL A 245 -3.37 -5.93 11.43
C VAL A 245 -2.33 -5.90 10.32
N ILE A 246 -2.67 -6.45 9.18
CA ILE A 246 -1.91 -6.35 7.93
C ILE A 246 -2.70 -5.49 6.97
N THR A 247 -2.06 -4.49 6.38
CA THR A 247 -2.63 -3.66 5.31
C THR A 247 -1.54 -3.15 4.38
N ALA A 248 -1.91 -2.37 3.38
CA ALA A 248 -0.99 -1.61 2.54
C ALA A 248 -1.41 -0.14 2.51
N ASP A 249 -0.53 0.72 2.06
CA ASP A 249 -0.87 2.11 1.76
C ASP A 249 -1.57 2.23 0.40
N HIS A 250 -1.08 1.58 -0.63
CA HIS A 250 -1.68 1.39 -1.95
C HIS A 250 -1.12 0.11 -2.58
N GLY A 251 -1.55 -0.21 -3.78
CA GLY A 251 -1.00 -1.29 -4.59
C GLY A 251 0.03 -0.78 -5.60
N GLU A 252 0.14 -1.53 -6.68
CA GLU A 252 1.06 -1.28 -7.79
C GLU A 252 0.34 -1.53 -9.12
N VAL A 253 0.51 -0.66 -10.11
CA VAL A 253 0.12 -0.97 -11.49
C VAL A 253 1.32 -1.63 -12.14
N LEU A 254 1.23 -2.92 -12.43
CA LEU A 254 2.34 -3.67 -13.00
C LEU A 254 2.48 -3.41 -14.52
N ASN A 255 1.77 -4.15 -15.33
CA ASN A 255 1.81 -3.98 -16.80
C ASN A 255 0.42 -3.62 -17.37
N GLU A 256 -0.49 -3.21 -16.50
CA GLU A 256 -1.84 -2.81 -16.89
C GLU A 256 -1.92 -1.28 -17.05
N GLN A 257 -2.89 -0.84 -17.84
CA GLN A 257 -3.31 0.57 -17.97
C GLN A 257 -2.16 1.57 -18.16
N LEU A 258 -1.12 1.22 -18.90
CA LEU A 258 0.06 2.08 -19.12
C LEU A 258 0.74 2.53 -17.81
N GLY A 259 0.56 1.80 -16.71
CA GLY A 259 1.11 2.13 -15.39
C GLY A 259 2.57 1.75 -15.21
N TYR A 260 3.03 0.75 -15.93
CA TYR A 260 4.41 0.27 -16.06
C TYR A 260 5.20 0.25 -14.75
N PHE A 261 4.81 -0.67 -13.85
CA PHE A 261 5.59 -0.96 -12.64
C PHE A 261 5.79 0.25 -11.73
N ASP A 262 4.70 1.00 -11.53
CA ASP A 262 4.63 2.18 -10.69
C ASP A 262 3.24 2.30 -10.04
N HIS A 263 3.10 3.17 -9.06
CA HIS A 263 1.93 3.31 -8.20
C HIS A 263 1.12 4.58 -8.52
N HIS A 264 0.83 4.81 -9.78
CA HIS A 264 -0.04 5.90 -10.24
C HIS A 264 -1.27 5.38 -10.99
N GLY A 265 -2.35 6.14 -10.92
CA GLY A 265 -3.66 5.74 -11.46
C GLY A 265 -4.59 5.16 -10.40
N LEU A 266 -5.88 5.52 -10.51
CA LEU A 266 -6.93 5.06 -9.59
C LEU A 266 -7.56 3.74 -10.06
N TYR A 267 -6.71 2.79 -10.53
CA TYR A 267 -7.10 1.46 -10.97
C TYR A 267 -7.13 0.46 -9.83
N GLU A 268 -7.91 -0.63 -9.96
CA GLU A 268 -8.04 -1.65 -8.90
C GLU A 268 -6.68 -2.17 -8.43
N GLY A 269 -5.72 -2.41 -9.33
CA GLY A 269 -4.37 -2.84 -8.96
C GLY A 269 -3.65 -1.90 -7.99
N ASN A 270 -3.97 -0.61 -8.02
CA ASN A 270 -3.33 0.38 -7.17
C ASN A 270 -4.15 0.79 -5.93
N ILE A 271 -5.48 0.72 -6.00
CA ILE A 271 -6.33 1.17 -4.89
C ILE A 271 -6.91 0.03 -4.04
N HIS A 272 -6.96 -1.20 -4.55
CA HIS A 272 -7.45 -2.37 -3.82
C HIS A 272 -6.30 -3.01 -3.03
N ILE A 273 -6.30 -2.77 -1.74
CA ILE A 273 -5.25 -3.18 -0.80
C ILE A 273 -5.71 -4.34 0.10
N PRO A 274 -4.78 -5.15 0.63
CA PRO A 274 -5.13 -6.13 1.64
C PRO A 274 -5.55 -5.48 2.95
N LEU A 275 -6.48 -6.10 3.66
CA LEU A 275 -6.76 -5.83 5.06
C LEU A 275 -7.07 -7.15 5.75
N ILE A 276 -6.21 -7.54 6.68
CA ILE A 276 -6.34 -8.75 7.49
C ILE A 276 -6.24 -8.35 8.96
N MET A 277 -7.16 -8.81 9.79
CA MET A 277 -7.14 -8.59 11.23
C MET A 277 -7.20 -9.91 11.97
N SER A 278 -6.28 -10.15 12.91
CA SER A 278 -6.25 -11.38 13.70
C SER A 278 -6.06 -11.07 15.17
N TRP A 279 -6.93 -11.64 16.00
CA TRP A 279 -6.83 -11.62 17.46
C TRP A 279 -7.42 -12.93 17.99
N PRO A 280 -6.59 -13.89 18.42
CA PRO A 280 -7.05 -15.22 18.82
C PRO A 280 -8.13 -15.19 19.88
N GLY A 281 -9.18 -15.98 19.69
CA GLY A 281 -10.28 -16.08 20.64
C GLY A 281 -11.17 -14.84 20.82
N LYS A 282 -10.86 -13.73 20.13
CA LYS A 282 -11.63 -12.47 20.17
C LYS A 282 -12.24 -12.12 18.82
N LEU A 283 -11.48 -12.18 17.75
CA LEU A 283 -12.01 -12.07 16.39
C LEU A 283 -12.31 -13.46 15.80
N PRO A 284 -13.35 -13.58 14.97
CA PRO A 284 -13.72 -14.86 14.36
C PRO A 284 -12.67 -15.31 13.34
N ALA A 285 -12.11 -16.52 13.54
CA ALA A 285 -11.19 -17.13 12.59
C ALA A 285 -11.90 -17.50 11.27
N GLY A 286 -11.21 -17.34 10.14
CA GLY A 286 -11.72 -17.70 8.82
C GLY A 286 -12.88 -16.81 8.32
N ARG A 287 -13.14 -15.69 8.98
CA ARG A 287 -14.19 -14.74 8.59
C ARG A 287 -13.77 -13.96 7.34
N ARG A 288 -14.65 -13.91 6.35
CA ARG A 288 -14.50 -13.05 5.18
C ARG A 288 -15.58 -11.98 5.18
N VAL A 289 -15.19 -10.71 4.97
CA VAL A 289 -16.07 -9.54 4.90
C VAL A 289 -16.12 -9.05 3.46
N PRO A 290 -17.23 -9.30 2.72
CA PRO A 290 -17.29 -8.99 1.28
C PRO A 290 -17.61 -7.53 0.97
N GLY A 291 -18.09 -6.76 1.94
CA GLY A 291 -18.45 -5.35 1.75
C GLY A 291 -17.24 -4.45 1.53
N MET A 292 -17.43 -3.34 0.80
CA MET A 292 -16.39 -2.33 0.64
C MET A 292 -16.06 -1.69 1.99
N VAL A 293 -14.75 -1.58 2.28
CA VAL A 293 -14.17 -0.88 3.42
C VAL A 293 -12.99 -0.04 2.94
N GLN A 294 -12.49 0.86 3.79
CA GLN A 294 -11.40 1.75 3.45
C GLN A 294 -10.32 1.73 4.52
N ASN A 295 -9.07 2.08 4.18
CA ASN A 295 -7.99 2.11 5.17
C ASN A 295 -8.24 3.13 6.30
N LEU A 296 -8.99 4.19 6.06
CA LEU A 296 -9.37 5.16 7.10
C LEU A 296 -10.25 4.56 8.20
N ASP A 297 -10.89 3.40 7.96
CA ASP A 297 -11.71 2.69 8.93
C ASP A 297 -10.86 1.93 9.98
N VAL A 298 -9.60 1.67 9.65
CA VAL A 298 -8.70 0.86 10.49
C VAL A 298 -8.47 1.52 11.85
N SER A 299 -8.13 2.80 11.87
CA SER A 299 -7.88 3.53 13.12
C SER A 299 -9.11 3.54 14.03
N GLN A 300 -10.31 3.81 13.48
CA GLN A 300 -11.54 3.78 14.26
C GLN A 300 -11.85 2.37 14.79
N THR A 301 -11.63 1.36 13.98
CA THR A 301 -11.84 -0.05 14.37
C THR A 301 -10.90 -0.46 15.49
N LEU A 302 -9.62 -0.08 15.42
CA LEU A 302 -8.64 -0.37 16.48
C LEU A 302 -9.00 0.29 17.79
N LEU A 303 -9.42 1.57 17.77
CA LEU A 303 -9.87 2.28 18.97
C LEU A 303 -11.08 1.59 19.62
N ASP A 304 -12.06 1.18 18.83
CA ASP A 304 -13.24 0.44 19.31
C ASP A 304 -12.84 -0.93 19.93
N LEU A 305 -11.92 -1.67 19.28
CA LEU A 305 -11.46 -2.97 19.79
C LEU A 305 -10.79 -2.87 21.14
N VAL A 306 -10.10 -1.76 21.42
CA VAL A 306 -9.42 -1.54 22.70
C VAL A 306 -10.25 -0.70 23.69
N GLY A 307 -11.50 -0.36 23.33
CA GLY A 307 -12.43 0.36 24.20
C GLY A 307 -12.12 1.85 24.40
N ILE A 308 -11.37 2.45 23.48
CA ILE A 308 -11.13 3.90 23.46
C ILE A 308 -12.29 4.57 22.71
N PRO A 309 -12.96 5.58 23.31
CA PRO A 309 -14.08 6.27 22.67
C PRO A 309 -13.66 6.90 21.32
N GLN A 310 -14.62 6.96 20.40
CA GLN A 310 -14.43 7.61 19.10
C GLN A 310 -13.90 9.03 19.28
N VAL A 311 -12.82 9.34 18.57
CA VAL A 311 -12.25 10.69 18.55
C VAL A 311 -13.08 11.57 17.63
N GLN A 312 -13.47 12.74 18.15
CA GLN A 312 -14.27 13.69 17.39
C GLN A 312 -13.58 14.06 16.06
N GLY A 313 -14.34 13.97 14.98
CA GLY A 313 -13.91 14.34 13.65
C GLY A 313 -13.12 13.25 12.90
N MET A 314 -13.01 12.02 13.43
CA MET A 314 -12.68 10.86 12.60
C MET A 314 -13.82 10.59 11.61
N GLU A 315 -13.48 10.27 10.39
CA GLU A 315 -14.41 10.07 9.27
C GLU A 315 -14.58 8.58 8.93
N GLY A 316 -13.61 7.76 9.32
CA GLY A 316 -13.72 6.31 9.24
C GLY A 316 -14.81 5.75 10.15
N VAL A 317 -15.32 4.59 9.76
CA VAL A 317 -16.32 3.86 10.53
C VAL A 317 -15.72 2.61 11.15
N SER A 318 -16.25 2.20 12.31
CA SER A 318 -15.85 0.92 12.90
C SER A 318 -16.30 -0.25 12.05
N LEU A 319 -15.40 -1.18 11.80
CA LEU A 319 -15.64 -2.41 11.05
C LEU A 319 -16.19 -3.55 11.91
N LEU A 320 -16.30 -3.37 13.24
CA LEU A 320 -16.83 -4.39 14.16
C LEU A 320 -18.19 -4.94 13.75
N PRO A 321 -19.17 -4.12 13.33
CA PRO A 321 -20.46 -4.65 12.87
C PRO A 321 -20.34 -5.62 11.68
N SER A 322 -19.38 -5.38 10.77
CA SER A 322 -19.15 -6.24 9.60
C SER A 322 -18.35 -7.51 9.98
N ILE A 323 -17.40 -7.38 10.88
CA ILE A 323 -16.64 -8.52 11.43
C ILE A 323 -17.58 -9.54 12.08
N TYR A 324 -18.54 -9.07 12.87
CA TYR A 324 -19.50 -9.94 13.55
C TYR A 324 -20.81 -10.22 12.76
N GLY A 325 -20.86 -9.82 11.48
CA GLY A 325 -22.00 -10.13 10.59
C GLY A 325 -23.28 -9.37 10.90
N VAL A 326 -23.20 -8.27 11.66
CA VAL A 326 -24.34 -7.38 11.97
C VAL A 326 -24.62 -6.43 10.79
N ARG A 327 -23.59 -6.11 10.01
CA ARG A 327 -23.66 -5.26 8.82
C ARG A 327 -22.98 -5.96 7.65
N GLU A 328 -23.60 -5.98 6.49
CA GLU A 328 -23.02 -6.57 5.28
C GLU A 328 -22.19 -5.58 4.49
N ARG A 329 -22.54 -4.29 4.53
CA ARG A 329 -21.91 -3.21 3.76
C ARG A 329 -21.62 -2.01 4.64
N ASN A 330 -20.43 -1.44 4.55
CA ASN A 330 -20.09 -0.18 5.19
C ASN A 330 -20.31 0.99 4.23
N TYR A 331 -20.02 0.77 2.93
CA TYR A 331 -20.13 1.78 1.89
C TYR A 331 -20.88 1.24 0.67
N GLU A 332 -21.78 2.03 0.10
CA GLU A 332 -22.37 1.81 -1.22
C GLU A 332 -21.48 2.44 -2.32
N THR A 333 -20.75 3.47 -1.96
CA THR A 333 -19.86 4.24 -2.85
C THR A 333 -18.59 4.63 -2.11
N VAL A 334 -17.46 4.51 -2.77
CA VAL A 334 -16.15 4.97 -2.30
C VAL A 334 -15.60 6.02 -3.26
N TYR A 335 -14.97 7.05 -2.73
CA TYR A 335 -14.38 8.15 -3.49
C TYR A 335 -12.87 8.15 -3.33
N PHE A 336 -12.16 8.54 -4.39
CA PHE A 336 -10.70 8.46 -4.43
C PHE A 336 -10.09 9.76 -4.88
N SER A 337 -8.85 9.97 -4.47
CA SER A 337 -7.98 11.02 -4.98
C SER A 337 -6.57 10.53 -5.22
N GLU A 338 -5.97 11.11 -6.22
CA GLU A 338 -4.59 10.90 -6.60
C GLU A 338 -3.92 12.21 -6.95
N ALA A 339 -2.67 12.39 -6.48
CA ALA A 339 -1.79 13.45 -6.91
C ALA A 339 -0.33 12.94 -6.96
N THR A 340 -0.09 11.94 -7.80
CA THR A 340 1.24 11.39 -8.10
C THR A 340 1.84 12.10 -9.34
N TRP A 341 1.89 11.41 -10.48
CA TRP A 341 2.24 11.96 -11.80
C TRP A 341 1.10 12.72 -12.45
N GLN A 342 -0.09 12.53 -11.98
CA GLN A 342 -1.36 13.03 -12.49
C GLN A 342 -2.25 13.44 -11.32
N VAL A 343 -3.26 14.24 -11.61
CA VAL A 343 -4.26 14.66 -10.61
C VAL A 343 -5.61 14.12 -11.04
N LYS A 344 -6.14 13.20 -10.25
CA LYS A 344 -7.41 12.53 -10.56
C LYS A 344 -8.30 12.39 -9.33
N ARG A 345 -9.58 12.28 -9.59
CA ARG A 345 -10.58 11.79 -8.65
C ARG A 345 -11.35 10.63 -9.26
N ALA A 346 -11.82 9.73 -8.42
CA ALA A 346 -12.69 8.66 -8.87
C ALA A 346 -13.84 8.42 -7.90
N VAL A 347 -14.87 7.78 -8.42
CA VAL A 347 -15.99 7.25 -7.66
C VAL A 347 -16.22 5.81 -8.07
N ARG A 348 -16.43 4.93 -7.09
CA ARG A 348 -16.64 3.50 -7.26
C ARG A 348 -17.89 3.05 -6.53
N THR A 349 -18.74 2.33 -7.23
CA THR A 349 -19.87 1.54 -6.69
C THR A 349 -19.52 0.04 -6.74
N ASP A 350 -20.43 -0.85 -6.41
CA ASP A 350 -20.19 -2.30 -6.56
C ASP A 350 -19.87 -2.70 -8.01
N ARG A 351 -20.48 -2.02 -8.99
CA ARG A 351 -20.35 -2.38 -10.41
C ARG A 351 -19.48 -1.41 -11.20
N TRP A 352 -19.66 -0.12 -10.98
CA TRP A 352 -19.09 0.91 -11.84
C TRP A 352 -17.97 1.67 -11.16
N LYS A 353 -16.94 2.02 -11.92
CA LYS A 353 -15.93 3.00 -11.52
C LYS A 353 -15.76 4.06 -12.59
N LEU A 354 -15.85 5.32 -12.18
CA LEU A 354 -15.53 6.48 -13.01
C LEU A 354 -14.27 7.15 -12.47
N ILE A 355 -13.25 7.28 -13.32
CA ILE A 355 -12.06 8.08 -13.06
C ILE A 355 -12.20 9.38 -13.84
N ARG A 356 -12.00 10.52 -13.17
CA ARG A 356 -12.02 11.86 -13.74
C ARG A 356 -10.70 12.56 -13.51
N ALA A 357 -9.98 12.82 -14.60
CA ALA A 357 -8.77 13.63 -14.54
C ALA A 357 -9.10 15.10 -14.28
N ILE A 358 -8.30 15.75 -13.43
CA ILE A 358 -8.38 17.19 -13.15
C ILE A 358 -7.45 17.94 -14.08
N GLU A 359 -6.33 17.32 -14.43
CA GLU A 359 -5.33 17.81 -15.39
C GLU A 359 -5.13 16.77 -16.51
N PRO A 360 -4.62 17.18 -17.68
CA PRO A 360 -4.29 16.23 -18.74
C PRO A 360 -3.33 15.13 -18.26
N ASP A 361 -3.65 13.90 -18.59
CA ASP A 361 -2.88 12.74 -18.20
C ASP A 361 -1.54 12.70 -18.96
N PRO A 362 -0.40 12.45 -18.29
CA PRO A 362 0.92 12.41 -18.93
C PRO A 362 1.07 11.26 -19.94
N HIS A 363 0.25 10.19 -19.83
CA HIS A 363 0.21 9.08 -20.79
C HIS A 363 -0.79 9.33 -21.92
N GLY A 364 -1.43 10.52 -21.99
CA GLY A 364 -2.43 10.83 -22.99
C GLY A 364 -3.77 10.11 -22.83
N ARG A 365 -4.08 9.62 -21.62
CA ARG A 365 -5.37 8.99 -21.32
C ARG A 365 -6.50 10.00 -21.40
N PRO A 366 -7.74 9.56 -21.67
CA PRO A 366 -8.91 10.43 -21.68
C PRO A 366 -9.13 11.13 -20.34
N MET A 367 -9.78 12.30 -20.37
CA MET A 367 -10.19 13.01 -19.14
C MET A 367 -11.22 12.24 -18.30
N LYS A 368 -11.89 11.26 -18.91
CA LYS A 368 -12.87 10.39 -18.23
C LYS A 368 -12.66 8.95 -18.67
N GLU A 369 -12.64 8.06 -17.70
CA GLU A 369 -12.56 6.62 -17.90
C GLU A 369 -13.67 5.95 -17.07
N LEU A 370 -14.50 5.14 -17.72
CA LEU A 370 -15.60 4.41 -17.08
C LEU A 370 -15.41 2.91 -17.27
N PHE A 371 -15.44 2.18 -16.18
CA PHE A 371 -15.27 0.72 -16.17
C PHE A 371 -16.47 0.01 -15.55
N ASP A 372 -16.92 -1.09 -16.18
CA ASP A 372 -17.90 -2.04 -15.63
C ASP A 372 -17.14 -3.16 -14.90
N LEU A 373 -16.84 -3.00 -13.63
CA LEU A 373 -16.02 -3.93 -12.85
C LEU A 373 -16.64 -5.33 -12.68
N ALA A 374 -17.93 -5.48 -12.96
CA ALA A 374 -18.58 -6.79 -12.93
C ALA A 374 -18.30 -7.59 -14.22
N ALA A 375 -18.14 -6.92 -15.35
CA ALA A 375 -17.84 -7.53 -16.65
C ALA A 375 -16.35 -7.49 -16.98
N ASP A 376 -15.65 -6.46 -16.50
CA ASP A 376 -14.25 -6.16 -16.77
C ASP A 376 -13.54 -5.76 -15.46
N PRO A 377 -13.26 -6.71 -14.57
CA PRO A 377 -12.56 -6.43 -13.30
C PRO A 377 -11.11 -5.96 -13.51
N GLY A 378 -10.53 -6.20 -14.69
CA GLY A 378 -9.18 -5.76 -15.08
C GLY A 378 -9.14 -4.37 -15.71
N GLU A 379 -10.31 -3.69 -15.87
CA GLU A 379 -10.38 -2.30 -16.36
C GLU A 379 -9.73 -2.08 -17.74
N GLN A 380 -9.95 -3.02 -18.66
CA GLN A 380 -9.33 -2.99 -19.99
C GLN A 380 -10.14 -2.16 -21.00
N VAL A 381 -11.45 -1.97 -20.77
CA VAL A 381 -12.36 -1.33 -21.71
C VAL A 381 -12.97 -0.07 -21.11
N ASN A 382 -12.53 1.09 -21.60
CA ASN A 382 -13.13 2.36 -21.24
C ASN A 382 -14.48 2.56 -21.92
N LEU A 383 -15.56 2.59 -21.17
CA LEU A 383 -16.96 2.73 -21.63
C LEU A 383 -17.48 4.17 -21.54
N ALA A 384 -16.64 5.18 -21.32
CA ALA A 384 -17.10 6.54 -21.06
C ALA A 384 -17.86 7.16 -22.27
N GLU A 385 -17.48 6.83 -23.49
CA GLU A 385 -18.18 7.28 -24.70
C GLU A 385 -19.46 6.46 -24.99
N ASP A 386 -19.46 5.16 -24.64
CA ASP A 386 -20.57 4.26 -24.90
C ASP A 386 -21.69 4.38 -23.85
N ARG A 387 -21.38 4.83 -22.64
CA ARG A 387 -22.29 4.92 -21.51
C ARG A 387 -22.31 6.31 -20.85
N PRO A 388 -22.62 7.37 -21.64
CA PRO A 388 -22.69 8.74 -21.11
C PRO A 388 -23.76 8.91 -20.02
N ASP A 389 -24.78 8.06 -19.99
CA ASP A 389 -25.79 7.98 -18.93
C ASP A 389 -25.17 7.62 -17.58
N VAL A 390 -24.32 6.59 -17.52
CA VAL A 390 -23.63 6.16 -16.31
C VAL A 390 -22.57 7.17 -15.90
N VAL A 391 -21.85 7.74 -16.86
CA VAL A 391 -20.87 8.82 -16.58
C VAL A 391 -21.57 9.98 -15.85
N ALA A 392 -22.72 10.45 -16.36
CA ALA A 392 -23.43 11.57 -15.75
C ALA A 392 -23.94 11.25 -14.34
N GLU A 393 -24.41 10.02 -14.10
CA GLU A 393 -24.81 9.56 -12.77
C GLU A 393 -23.65 9.58 -11.78
N LEU A 394 -22.52 9.00 -12.15
CA LEU A 394 -21.35 8.91 -11.28
C LEU A 394 -20.66 10.27 -11.07
N GLU A 395 -20.64 11.13 -12.07
CA GLU A 395 -20.17 12.51 -11.91
C GLU A 395 -21.02 13.27 -10.90
N ALA A 396 -22.34 13.11 -10.96
CA ALA A 396 -23.24 13.74 -9.99
C ALA A 396 -22.99 13.27 -8.55
N LEU A 397 -22.66 11.97 -8.35
CA LEU A 397 -22.28 11.44 -7.04
C LEU A 397 -20.95 12.04 -6.57
N LEU A 398 -19.94 12.10 -7.44
CA LEU A 398 -18.63 12.65 -7.12
C LEU A 398 -18.69 14.14 -6.78
N ASP A 399 -19.43 14.91 -7.57
CA ASP A 399 -19.59 16.36 -7.34
C ASP A 399 -20.36 16.64 -6.05
N ALA A 400 -21.45 15.93 -5.80
CA ALA A 400 -22.21 16.07 -4.55
C ALA A 400 -21.39 15.71 -3.32
N TRP A 401 -20.56 14.65 -3.40
CA TRP A 401 -19.63 14.29 -2.34
C TRP A 401 -18.59 15.39 -2.12
N LEU A 402 -17.96 15.91 -3.18
CA LEU A 402 -16.96 16.95 -3.10
C LEU A 402 -17.53 18.23 -2.49
N GLU A 403 -18.69 18.70 -2.97
CA GLU A 403 -19.38 19.86 -2.42
C GLU A 403 -19.68 19.70 -0.92
N LYS A 404 -20.20 18.53 -0.53
CA LYS A 404 -20.46 18.20 0.87
C LYS A 404 -19.17 18.28 1.70
N ARG A 405 -18.08 17.68 1.22
CA ARG A 405 -16.79 17.65 1.94
C ARG A 405 -16.17 19.04 2.07
N LEU A 406 -16.25 19.87 1.02
CA LEU A 406 -15.80 21.26 1.06
C LEU A 406 -16.58 22.07 2.10
N ALA A 407 -17.91 21.88 2.15
CA ALA A 407 -18.76 22.57 3.13
C ALA A 407 -18.45 22.12 4.59
N GLU A 408 -18.28 20.82 4.83
CA GLU A 408 -17.98 20.25 6.15
C GLU A 408 -16.59 20.70 6.66
N THR A 409 -15.59 20.82 5.77
CA THR A 409 -14.24 21.26 6.11
C THR A 409 -14.06 22.79 6.08
N GLY A 410 -15.08 23.54 5.62
CA GLY A 410 -15.03 25.00 5.44
C GLY A 410 -14.09 25.45 4.33
N ARG A 411 -13.72 24.55 3.40
CA ARG A 411 -12.80 24.84 2.30
C ARG A 411 -13.54 25.51 1.14
N LYS A 412 -12.80 26.36 0.42
CA LYS A 412 -13.30 27.05 -0.77
C LYS A 412 -13.02 26.30 -2.06
N SER A 413 -12.00 25.44 -2.05
CA SER A 413 -11.53 24.66 -3.21
C SER A 413 -11.00 23.30 -2.78
N ASP A 414 -10.85 22.42 -3.76
CA ASP A 414 -10.32 21.07 -3.58
C ASP A 414 -8.80 21.10 -3.41
N PRO A 415 -8.24 20.69 -2.26
CA PRO A 415 -6.81 20.70 -2.03
C PRO A 415 -6.02 19.79 -2.98
N VAL A 416 -6.64 18.76 -3.55
CA VAL A 416 -6.02 17.87 -4.55
C VAL A 416 -5.78 18.64 -5.86
N ALA A 417 -6.76 19.42 -6.30
CA ALA A 417 -6.62 20.28 -7.47
C ALA A 417 -5.66 21.46 -7.21
N ASP A 418 -5.71 22.06 -6.01
CA ASP A 418 -4.91 23.23 -5.66
C ASP A 418 -3.42 22.93 -5.54
N GLN A 419 -3.07 21.77 -5.00
CA GLN A 419 -1.68 21.36 -4.81
C GLN A 419 -1.07 20.73 -6.07
N GLY A 420 -1.91 20.10 -6.91
CA GLY A 420 -1.49 19.47 -8.15
C GLY A 420 -0.62 18.23 -7.96
N ALA A 421 -0.14 17.70 -9.08
CA ALA A 421 0.69 16.50 -9.10
C ALA A 421 2.11 16.75 -8.56
N CYS A 422 2.68 15.73 -7.94
CA CYS A 422 4.05 15.73 -7.42
C CYS A 422 5.12 15.66 -8.54
N ALA A 423 4.71 15.43 -9.78
CA ALA A 423 5.53 15.08 -10.95
C ALA A 423 6.69 16.05 -11.27
N THR A 424 6.69 17.25 -10.71
CA THR A 424 7.78 18.22 -10.96
C THR A 424 9.09 17.88 -10.25
N SER A 425 9.07 16.99 -9.26
CA SER A 425 10.24 16.69 -8.44
C SER A 425 10.85 15.26 -8.64
N ILE A 426 10.07 14.31 -9.16
CA ILE A 426 10.52 12.91 -9.24
C ILE A 426 10.97 12.51 -10.67
N GLY A 427 10.37 13.05 -11.72
CA GLY A 427 10.56 12.57 -13.09
C GLY A 427 11.61 13.26 -13.94
N LYS A 428 12.35 14.22 -13.41
CA LYS A 428 13.51 14.75 -14.13
C LYS A 428 14.76 14.33 -13.37
N PRO A 429 15.57 13.38 -13.92
CA PRO A 429 16.89 13.16 -13.35
C PRO A 429 17.59 14.51 -13.27
N LYS A 430 18.14 14.83 -12.11
CA LYS A 430 19.14 15.92 -12.08
C LYS A 430 20.23 15.51 -13.04
N PRO A 431 20.90 16.47 -13.71
CA PRO A 431 22.03 16.15 -14.59
C PRO A 431 23.08 15.23 -13.95
N ASP A 432 23.18 15.27 -12.62
CA ASP A 432 24.10 14.44 -11.82
C ASP A 432 23.55 13.05 -11.47
N ASP A 433 22.24 12.80 -11.67
CA ASP A 433 21.59 11.51 -11.42
C ASP A 433 21.56 10.62 -12.69
N VAL A 434 21.94 11.18 -13.85
CA VAL A 434 22.10 10.43 -15.08
C VAL A 434 23.42 9.67 -14.97
N VAL A 435 23.31 8.42 -14.61
CA VAL A 435 24.45 7.49 -14.67
C VAL A 435 24.87 7.41 -16.13
N GLY A 436 26.05 7.91 -16.46
CA GLY A 436 26.55 7.98 -17.83
C GLY A 436 26.56 6.60 -18.49
N ALA A 437 26.47 6.60 -19.81
CA ALA A 437 26.60 5.40 -20.62
C ALA A 437 27.88 4.64 -20.19
N GLY A 438 27.73 3.52 -19.46
CA GLY A 438 28.83 2.75 -18.88
C GLY A 438 28.73 2.51 -17.38
N ALA A 439 27.68 3.00 -16.69
CA ALA A 439 27.45 2.65 -15.29
C ALA A 439 26.96 1.20 -15.20
N VAL A 440 27.54 0.50 -14.22
CA VAL A 440 27.15 -0.87 -13.90
C VAL A 440 25.70 -0.83 -13.38
N PRO A 441 24.78 -1.62 -13.94
CA PRO A 441 23.41 -1.71 -13.46
C PRO A 441 23.36 -1.97 -11.94
N LEU A 442 22.31 -1.50 -11.26
CA LEU A 442 22.16 -1.64 -9.82
C LEU A 442 22.34 -3.10 -9.38
N ARG A 443 21.81 -4.03 -10.15
CA ARG A 443 21.93 -5.49 -9.94
C ARG A 443 23.38 -5.99 -9.96
N GLU A 444 24.27 -5.42 -10.77
CA GLU A 444 25.68 -5.81 -10.81
C GLU A 444 26.50 -5.18 -9.67
N ARG A 445 26.01 -4.06 -9.09
CA ARG A 445 26.65 -3.39 -7.95
C ARG A 445 26.42 -4.16 -6.64
N THR A 446 25.31 -4.90 -6.54
CA THR A 446 24.94 -5.65 -5.34
C THR A 446 25.58 -7.05 -5.24
N GLY A 447 26.43 -7.45 -6.16
CA GLY A 447 27.05 -8.77 -6.33
C GLY A 447 27.74 -9.37 -5.09
N ARG A 448 27.02 -9.49 -3.98
CA ARG A 448 27.34 -10.40 -2.89
C ARG A 448 26.48 -11.65 -3.05
N ALA A 449 27.11 -12.73 -3.48
CA ALA A 449 26.58 -14.06 -3.25
C ALA A 449 26.45 -14.27 -1.73
N ALA A 450 25.30 -13.92 -1.17
CA ALA A 450 24.91 -14.43 0.14
C ALA A 450 24.46 -15.87 -0.08
N SER A 451 25.08 -16.82 0.59
CA SER A 451 24.64 -18.20 0.64
C SER A 451 23.20 -18.24 1.17
N ILE A 452 22.30 -18.76 0.36
CA ILE A 452 20.88 -18.93 0.69
C ILE A 452 20.80 -19.90 1.87
N PRO A 453 20.11 -19.55 2.99
CA PRO A 453 19.70 -20.57 3.95
C PRO A 453 18.65 -21.46 3.28
N ASP A 454 18.85 -22.77 3.35
CA ASP A 454 17.86 -23.76 2.91
C ASP A 454 16.52 -23.46 3.57
N PRO A 455 15.39 -23.39 2.82
CA PRO A 455 14.06 -23.20 3.40
C PRO A 455 13.70 -24.22 4.48
N SER A 456 14.34 -25.40 4.48
CA SER A 456 14.20 -26.41 5.54
C SER A 456 14.94 -26.04 6.84
N GLU A 457 15.93 -25.16 6.81
CA GLU A 457 16.67 -24.71 8.00
C GLU A 457 15.91 -23.61 8.78
N LEU A 458 14.97 -22.90 8.12
CA LEU A 458 14.11 -21.88 8.73
C LEU A 458 13.06 -22.50 9.68
N ASN A 459 12.80 -23.81 9.57
CA ASN A 459 11.85 -24.54 10.42
C ASN A 459 12.49 -25.39 11.53
N SER A 460 13.79 -25.37 11.72
CA SER A 460 14.51 -26.21 12.69
C SER A 460 15.07 -25.50 13.93
N GLY A 461 14.52 -24.34 14.29
CA GLY A 461 14.80 -23.68 15.57
C GLY A 461 13.83 -24.13 16.66
N ARG A 462 14.18 -25.18 17.41
CA ARG A 462 13.57 -25.50 18.71
C ARG A 462 14.08 -24.54 19.76
#